data_e8141a58e5bd0a4f265ed2b790edbde4
#
_entry.id   e8141a58e5bd0a4f265ed2b790edbde4
#
_cell.length_a   1.000
_cell.length_b   1.000
_cell.length_c   1.000
_cell.angle_alpha   90.00
_cell.angle_beta   90.00
_cell.angle_gamma   90.00
#
_symmetry.space_group_name_H-M   'P 1'
#
loop_
_entity.id
_entity.type
_entity.pdbx_description
1 polymer ?
#
loop_
_entity_poly.entity_id
_entity_poly.type
_entity_poly.pdbx_seq_one_letter_code
_entity_poly.pdbx_strand_id
1 'polypeptide(L)'
;YHHNWYDHSDSRHPRIRTCSVHSYNNYFDGNAKYGIGVTMGSSAFAENNYFRNCKNPMMSSGQGTDALGEGTFSGEAGGIIKACGNYIEGASSYIPYSQNSTSFDAYEVSSPSEKVPDSVKTVSGGTGYNNFDTDSSIMYSYKADAAADVPAIVTAKAGRVQGGDLQWKFDNSVDDTSYAVNQALKDALVNYKSSIVAIGSGFTDSTTDPVVTTEETKTTTVTTTVSVSKDTTATALTTATTKNTTPDVPVAGDIFCSPTGTGSGSSEKDPASVTDAISKLSAGHTIYLLGGTYKFSEMILIDAQNSGTANAMKTIKPYNGADVVFDFSGQGDADGSKRGIVLDGDYWHFYDFEITKAADNGMLLSGNNNKIERMVFNDNQDTGLQLSRYNTSAATIADWPSNNLILNCTSKNNCDNASMENADGFAAKLTCGEGNVFDGCMAYNNSDDGWDLFAKSATGPIGVVTIQNCIAFRNGFTEFGEGYGNCDGNGFKLGGSGIGSAHILKNCLAFENLHCGFTDNNNPKLGSLTNCTAVNNNGEGKGKPNFSCYRCTDPGAIFENMMSYYDDSVFMSDAKLKGGASNDKYAGTYE
;
A
#
# COMPACT_ATOMS: atom_id res chain seq x y z
N TYR A 1 2.52 -10.95 -11.36
CA TYR A 1 2.05 -11.91 -10.33
C TYR A 1 3.23 -12.77 -9.88
N HIS A 2 3.53 -12.80 -8.56
CA HIS A 2 4.60 -13.65 -8.04
C HIS A 2 4.37 -14.06 -6.59
N HIS A 3 4.96 -15.20 -6.20
CA HIS A 3 4.94 -15.74 -4.86
C HIS A 3 3.52 -15.91 -4.27
N ASN A 4 2.56 -16.28 -5.14
CA ASN A 4 1.22 -16.65 -4.70
C ASN A 4 1.10 -18.16 -4.55
N TRP A 5 0.31 -18.60 -3.58
CA TRP A 5 -0.12 -19.98 -3.43
C TRP A 5 -1.56 -20.14 -3.91
N TYR A 6 -1.73 -20.90 -4.99
CA TYR A 6 -3.04 -21.23 -5.55
C TYR A 6 -3.41 -22.66 -5.12
N ASP A 7 -3.86 -22.77 -3.87
CA ASP A 7 -4.12 -24.01 -3.17
C ASP A 7 -5.50 -24.58 -3.55
N HIS A 8 -5.53 -25.68 -4.30
CA HIS A 8 -6.72 -26.43 -4.77
C HIS A 8 -7.82 -25.57 -5.38
N SER A 9 -7.47 -24.44 -5.91
CA SER A 9 -8.41 -23.58 -6.61
C SER A 9 -8.70 -24.10 -8.04
N ASP A 10 -9.86 -23.75 -8.55
CA ASP A 10 -10.39 -24.33 -9.77
C ASP A 10 -9.61 -23.91 -11.03
N SER A 11 -9.52 -22.61 -11.30
CA SER A 11 -8.93 -22.07 -12.53
C SER A 11 -8.72 -20.56 -12.48
N ARG A 12 -8.11 -20.00 -13.52
CA ARG A 12 -7.94 -18.55 -13.74
C ARG A 12 -6.89 -17.90 -12.82
N HIS A 13 -5.66 -18.41 -12.84
CA HIS A 13 -4.58 -17.96 -11.99
C HIS A 13 -3.34 -17.42 -12.76
N PRO A 14 -3.46 -16.43 -13.62
CA PRO A 14 -4.66 -15.73 -14.09
C PRO A 14 -5.26 -16.34 -15.38
N ARG A 15 -6.47 -15.91 -15.76
CA ARG A 15 -6.93 -15.93 -17.15
C ARG A 15 -6.84 -14.52 -17.70
N ILE A 16 -6.07 -14.33 -18.77
CA ILE A 16 -5.79 -13.00 -19.32
C ILE A 16 -6.36 -12.80 -20.72
N ARG A 17 -6.71 -11.55 -21.01
CA ARG A 17 -7.22 -11.07 -22.29
C ARG A 17 -6.53 -9.77 -22.65
N THR A 18 -6.09 -9.64 -23.91
CA THR A 18 -5.55 -8.38 -24.48
C THR A 18 -4.44 -7.68 -23.69
N CYS A 19 -3.82 -8.33 -22.72
CA CYS A 19 -2.77 -7.73 -21.88
C CYS A 19 -1.50 -8.58 -21.86
N SER A 20 -0.43 -7.99 -21.34
CA SER A 20 0.85 -8.66 -21.07
C SER A 20 1.01 -8.91 -19.58
N VAL A 21 1.38 -10.11 -19.19
CA VAL A 21 1.50 -10.52 -17.79
C VAL A 21 2.79 -11.30 -17.56
N HIS A 22 3.57 -10.89 -16.56
CA HIS A 22 4.66 -11.68 -16.01
C HIS A 22 4.16 -12.44 -14.77
N SER A 23 4.23 -13.78 -14.83
CA SER A 23 3.84 -14.70 -13.76
C SER A 23 5.04 -15.54 -13.37
N TYR A 24 5.63 -15.28 -12.20
CA TYR A 24 6.85 -15.99 -11.77
C TYR A 24 6.82 -16.38 -10.30
N ASN A 25 7.52 -17.46 -9.97
CA ASN A 25 7.63 -18.00 -8.62
C ASN A 25 6.28 -18.18 -7.89
N ASN A 26 5.24 -18.56 -8.61
CA ASN A 26 3.97 -18.95 -8.00
C ASN A 26 3.91 -20.46 -7.78
N TYR A 27 3.26 -20.88 -6.71
CA TYR A 27 2.94 -22.25 -6.43
C TYR A 27 1.49 -22.55 -6.80
N PHE A 28 1.32 -23.36 -7.83
CA PHE A 28 0.04 -23.87 -8.32
C PHE A 28 -0.13 -25.28 -7.77
N ASP A 29 -1.03 -25.45 -6.82
CA ASP A 29 -1.16 -26.64 -6.01
C ASP A 29 -2.54 -27.29 -6.21
N GLY A 30 -2.60 -28.42 -6.90
CA GLY A 30 -3.83 -29.19 -7.11
C GLY A 30 -4.94 -28.44 -7.87
N ASN A 31 -4.60 -27.62 -8.87
CA ASN A 31 -5.63 -26.86 -9.62
C ASN A 31 -6.43 -27.79 -10.54
N ALA A 32 -7.73 -27.92 -10.28
CA ALA A 32 -8.59 -28.92 -10.89
C ALA A 32 -8.87 -28.69 -12.38
N LYS A 33 -8.72 -27.45 -12.87
CA LYS A 33 -8.93 -27.10 -14.28
C LYS A 33 -7.66 -26.63 -14.95
N TYR A 34 -7.22 -25.39 -14.68
CA TYR A 34 -5.98 -24.87 -15.23
C TYR A 34 -5.34 -23.77 -14.34
N GLY A 35 -4.03 -23.65 -14.43
CA GLY A 35 -3.28 -22.58 -13.83
C GLY A 35 -3.38 -21.30 -14.66
N ILE A 36 -2.42 -21.04 -15.55
CA ILE A 36 -2.36 -19.84 -16.39
C ILE A 36 -3.13 -20.07 -17.70
N GLY A 37 -4.06 -19.16 -18.03
CA GLY A 37 -4.83 -19.20 -19.27
C GLY A 37 -4.71 -17.90 -20.07
N VAL A 38 -4.50 -18.00 -21.39
CA VAL A 38 -4.31 -16.86 -22.29
C VAL A 38 -5.30 -16.87 -23.44
N THR A 39 -5.97 -15.74 -23.68
CA THR A 39 -6.93 -15.57 -24.76
C THR A 39 -6.79 -14.18 -25.40
N MET A 40 -7.47 -13.94 -26.53
CA MET A 40 -7.61 -12.63 -27.19
C MET A 40 -6.27 -11.91 -27.43
N GLY A 41 -5.28 -12.64 -27.96
CA GLY A 41 -3.99 -12.07 -28.33
C GLY A 41 -3.10 -11.63 -27.16
N SER A 42 -3.42 -12.05 -25.92
CA SER A 42 -2.60 -11.74 -24.75
C SER A 42 -1.25 -12.47 -24.77
N SER A 43 -0.27 -11.91 -24.06
CA SER A 43 1.07 -12.46 -23.91
C SER A 43 1.36 -12.71 -22.43
N ALA A 44 1.66 -13.95 -22.04
CA ALA A 44 2.09 -14.29 -20.68
C ALA A 44 3.52 -14.77 -20.68
N PHE A 45 4.36 -14.19 -19.81
CA PHE A 45 5.66 -14.74 -19.49
C PHE A 45 5.54 -15.54 -18.18
N ALA A 46 5.62 -16.85 -18.28
CA ALA A 46 5.57 -17.78 -17.15
C ALA A 46 6.99 -18.23 -16.81
N GLU A 47 7.52 -17.79 -15.66
CA GLU A 47 8.92 -18.02 -15.30
C GLU A 47 9.05 -18.66 -13.91
N ASN A 48 9.81 -19.74 -13.81
CA ASN A 48 10.15 -20.40 -12.56
C ASN A 48 8.96 -20.63 -11.61
N ASN A 49 7.77 -20.88 -12.15
CA ASN A 49 6.62 -21.33 -11.34
C ASN A 49 6.72 -22.82 -11.01
N TYR A 50 6.07 -23.24 -9.94
CA TYR A 50 5.92 -24.63 -9.58
C TYR A 50 4.46 -25.06 -9.75
N PHE A 51 4.21 -26.09 -10.55
CA PHE A 51 2.89 -26.68 -10.78
C PHE A 51 2.88 -28.11 -10.24
N ARG A 52 2.10 -28.34 -9.18
CA ARG A 52 1.88 -29.66 -8.59
C ARG A 52 0.44 -30.15 -8.87
N ASN A 53 0.30 -31.26 -9.54
CA ASN A 53 -0.98 -31.91 -9.82
C ASN A 53 -2.04 -30.97 -10.45
N CYS A 54 -1.61 -29.94 -11.18
CA CYS A 54 -2.52 -29.12 -11.97
C CYS A 54 -3.01 -29.88 -13.20
N LYS A 55 -4.31 -29.93 -13.43
CA LYS A 55 -4.85 -30.62 -14.62
C LYS A 55 -4.23 -30.10 -15.90
N ASN A 56 -4.24 -28.78 -16.10
CA ASN A 56 -3.57 -28.09 -17.20
C ASN A 56 -2.73 -26.92 -16.60
N PRO A 57 -1.43 -27.06 -16.42
CA PRO A 57 -0.60 -25.99 -15.84
C PRO A 57 -0.72 -24.67 -16.58
N MET A 58 -0.65 -24.73 -17.90
CA MET A 58 -0.75 -23.61 -18.82
C MET A 58 -1.70 -23.95 -19.97
N MET A 59 -2.46 -22.97 -20.46
CA MET A 59 -3.46 -23.23 -21.47
C MET A 59 -3.71 -22.02 -22.37
N SER A 60 -3.75 -22.25 -23.68
CA SER A 60 -4.05 -21.24 -24.68
C SER A 60 -5.44 -21.46 -25.30
N SER A 61 -6.07 -20.38 -25.78
CA SER A 61 -7.34 -20.43 -26.51
C SER A 61 -7.24 -21.34 -27.73
N GLY A 62 -8.23 -22.21 -27.89
CA GLY A 62 -8.25 -23.22 -28.96
C GLY A 62 -7.47 -24.49 -28.61
N GLN A 63 -6.85 -24.57 -27.45
CA GLN A 63 -6.12 -25.71 -26.91
C GLN A 63 -6.91 -26.42 -25.83
N GLY A 64 -6.69 -27.74 -25.70
CA GLY A 64 -7.27 -28.57 -24.66
C GLY A 64 -8.79 -28.58 -24.65
N THR A 65 -9.34 -29.11 -23.58
CA THR A 65 -10.78 -29.13 -23.32
C THR A 65 -11.12 -28.14 -22.21
N ASP A 66 -12.39 -27.78 -22.08
CA ASP A 66 -12.84 -27.06 -20.90
C ASP A 66 -12.66 -27.92 -19.63
N ALA A 67 -13.01 -27.34 -18.51
CA ALA A 67 -12.82 -27.99 -17.22
C ALA A 67 -13.59 -29.29 -17.01
N LEU A 68 -14.69 -29.43 -17.72
CA LEU A 68 -15.54 -30.62 -17.66
C LEU A 68 -15.13 -31.71 -18.66
N GLY A 69 -14.13 -31.41 -19.52
CA GLY A 69 -13.68 -32.28 -20.57
C GLY A 69 -14.46 -32.17 -21.88
N GLU A 70 -15.31 -31.16 -21.98
CA GLU A 70 -16.15 -30.89 -23.14
C GLU A 70 -15.71 -29.59 -23.81
N GLY A 71 -15.61 -29.60 -25.16
CA GLY A 71 -15.28 -28.43 -25.94
C GLY A 71 -13.83 -27.92 -25.78
N THR A 72 -13.59 -26.67 -26.19
CA THR A 72 -12.30 -26.01 -26.09
C THR A 72 -12.23 -25.13 -24.83
N PHE A 73 -11.02 -24.81 -24.37
CA PHE A 73 -10.77 -23.92 -23.23
C PHE A 73 -11.54 -22.60 -23.33
N SER A 74 -11.56 -22.00 -24.52
CA SER A 74 -12.28 -20.76 -24.81
C SER A 74 -12.58 -20.69 -26.29
N GLY A 75 -13.75 -20.13 -26.65
CA GLY A 75 -14.09 -19.79 -28.05
C GLY A 75 -13.47 -18.47 -28.53
N GLU A 76 -12.74 -17.76 -27.67
CA GLU A 76 -12.07 -16.50 -27.99
C GLU A 76 -10.77 -16.75 -28.78
N ALA A 77 -10.31 -15.76 -29.53
CA ALA A 77 -9.01 -15.81 -30.20
C ALA A 77 -7.88 -16.10 -29.20
N GLY A 78 -6.82 -16.79 -29.63
CA GLY A 78 -5.74 -17.25 -28.79
C GLY A 78 -4.82 -16.15 -28.26
N GLY A 79 -4.04 -16.49 -27.25
CA GLY A 79 -2.86 -15.79 -26.77
C GLY A 79 -1.64 -16.72 -26.78
N ILE A 80 -0.48 -16.25 -26.38
CA ILE A 80 0.73 -17.06 -26.26
C ILE A 80 1.32 -16.96 -24.85
N ILE A 81 1.69 -18.12 -24.30
CA ILE A 81 2.51 -18.23 -23.10
C ILE A 81 3.95 -18.51 -23.52
N LYS A 82 4.90 -17.66 -23.13
CA LYS A 82 6.33 -17.96 -23.13
C LYS A 82 6.67 -18.61 -21.78
N ALA A 83 7.23 -19.80 -21.77
CA ALA A 83 7.54 -20.57 -20.58
C ALA A 83 9.06 -20.72 -20.41
N CYS A 84 9.59 -20.34 -19.24
CA CYS A 84 11.00 -20.45 -18.89
C CYS A 84 11.17 -21.04 -17.49
N GLY A 85 11.92 -22.13 -17.35
CA GLY A 85 12.35 -22.67 -16.06
C GLY A 85 11.22 -23.15 -15.12
N ASN A 86 9.98 -23.31 -15.59
CA ASN A 86 8.88 -23.80 -14.76
C ASN A 86 9.08 -25.28 -14.41
N TYR A 87 8.68 -25.66 -13.19
CA TYR A 87 8.65 -27.04 -12.74
C TYR A 87 7.21 -27.57 -12.77
N ILE A 88 6.99 -28.68 -13.46
CA ILE A 88 5.66 -29.28 -13.66
C ILE A 88 5.71 -30.73 -13.24
N GLU A 89 4.88 -31.12 -12.27
CA GLU A 89 4.68 -32.51 -11.87
C GLU A 89 3.18 -32.87 -11.78
N GLY A 90 2.83 -34.08 -12.17
CA GLY A 90 1.47 -34.58 -12.05
C GLY A 90 0.43 -33.93 -12.95
N ALA A 91 0.83 -33.18 -13.99
CA ALA A 91 -0.08 -32.58 -14.92
C ALA A 91 -0.83 -33.63 -15.75
N SER A 92 -2.13 -33.43 -15.96
CA SER A 92 -2.92 -34.32 -16.83
C SER A 92 -2.69 -34.03 -18.32
N SER A 93 -2.46 -32.75 -18.67
CA SER A 93 -2.19 -32.32 -20.03
C SER A 93 -1.31 -31.08 -20.04
N TYR A 94 -0.23 -31.14 -20.81
CA TYR A 94 0.62 -29.99 -21.17
C TYR A 94 1.33 -30.30 -22.48
N ILE A 95 1.15 -29.46 -23.48
CA ILE A 95 1.71 -29.62 -24.81
C ILE A 95 2.63 -28.45 -25.13
N PRO A 96 3.97 -28.61 -25.01
CA PRO A 96 4.90 -27.57 -25.42
C PRO A 96 4.92 -27.40 -26.96
N TYR A 97 5.30 -26.22 -27.43
CA TYR A 97 5.42 -25.92 -28.86
C TYR A 97 6.39 -26.89 -29.58
N SER A 98 7.45 -27.31 -28.93
CA SER A 98 8.42 -28.27 -29.44
C SER A 98 7.80 -29.64 -29.74
N GLN A 99 6.75 -30.01 -29.03
CA GLN A 99 6.03 -31.27 -29.25
C GLN A 99 4.98 -31.14 -30.35
N ASN A 100 4.26 -30.02 -30.42
CA ASN A 100 3.25 -29.78 -31.42
C ASN A 100 3.12 -28.28 -31.73
N SER A 101 3.70 -27.84 -32.84
CA SER A 101 3.72 -26.43 -33.24
C SER A 101 2.38 -25.89 -33.75
N THR A 102 1.41 -26.75 -33.97
CA THR A 102 0.07 -26.36 -34.46
C THR A 102 -1.00 -26.49 -33.38
N SER A 103 -0.69 -27.11 -32.25
CA SER A 103 -1.60 -27.28 -31.12
C SER A 103 -0.76 -27.37 -29.83
N PHE A 104 -0.46 -26.23 -29.22
CA PHE A 104 0.45 -26.10 -28.07
C PHE A 104 -0.14 -25.21 -26.98
N ASP A 105 0.30 -25.43 -25.75
CA ASP A 105 -0.08 -24.63 -24.57
C ASP A 105 0.91 -23.49 -24.30
N ALA A 106 2.21 -23.73 -24.49
CA ALA A 106 3.24 -22.73 -24.29
C ALA A 106 4.42 -22.89 -25.26
N TYR A 107 5.12 -21.79 -25.52
CA TYR A 107 6.41 -21.77 -26.22
C TYR A 107 7.51 -21.77 -25.18
N GLU A 108 8.28 -22.84 -25.13
CA GLU A 108 9.36 -23.02 -24.15
C GLU A 108 10.66 -22.37 -24.62
N VAL A 109 11.32 -21.67 -23.71
CA VAL A 109 12.65 -21.07 -23.90
C VAL A 109 13.61 -21.55 -22.82
N SER A 110 14.90 -21.54 -23.14
CA SER A 110 15.97 -21.95 -22.21
C SER A 110 16.50 -20.77 -21.36
N SER A 111 16.20 -19.54 -21.77
CA SER A 111 16.62 -18.32 -21.08
C SER A 111 15.49 -17.26 -21.10
N PRO A 112 15.33 -16.48 -20.02
CA PRO A 112 14.38 -15.36 -20.00
C PRO A 112 14.61 -14.34 -21.12
N SER A 113 15.85 -14.17 -21.56
CA SER A 113 16.21 -13.21 -22.62
C SER A 113 15.88 -13.68 -24.04
N GLU A 114 15.52 -14.96 -24.24
CA GLU A 114 15.13 -15.44 -25.56
C GLU A 114 13.79 -14.85 -25.98
N LYS A 115 13.68 -14.47 -27.26
CA LYS A 115 12.44 -13.99 -27.86
C LYS A 115 11.63 -15.13 -28.47
N VAL A 116 10.33 -15.05 -28.37
CA VAL A 116 9.45 -15.89 -29.19
C VAL A 116 9.50 -15.36 -30.62
N PRO A 117 9.83 -16.20 -31.62
CA PRO A 117 9.90 -15.78 -33.02
C PRO A 117 8.54 -15.30 -33.57
N ASP A 118 8.55 -14.32 -34.46
CA ASP A 118 7.36 -13.79 -35.09
C ASP A 118 6.58 -14.84 -35.93
N SER A 119 7.25 -15.93 -36.30
CA SER A 119 6.63 -17.07 -37.02
C SER A 119 5.73 -17.92 -36.11
N VAL A 120 5.90 -17.83 -34.79
CA VAL A 120 5.06 -18.54 -33.80
C VAL A 120 3.75 -17.77 -33.65
N LYS A 121 2.66 -18.44 -33.99
CA LYS A 121 1.33 -17.84 -33.95
C LYS A 121 0.41 -18.65 -33.06
N THR A 122 -0.56 -17.97 -32.48
CA THR A 122 -1.62 -18.62 -31.71
C THR A 122 -2.36 -19.67 -32.54
N VAL A 123 -2.79 -20.75 -31.88
CA VAL A 123 -3.60 -21.80 -32.47
C VAL A 123 -4.90 -21.25 -33.05
N SER A 124 -5.50 -20.29 -32.38
CA SER A 124 -6.69 -19.57 -32.78
C SER A 124 -6.42 -18.07 -32.77
N GLY A 125 -6.78 -17.39 -33.86
CA GLY A 125 -6.63 -15.94 -34.00
C GLY A 125 -5.37 -15.46 -34.72
N GLY A 126 -4.33 -16.26 -34.84
CA GLY A 126 -3.14 -15.95 -35.67
C GLY A 126 -2.26 -14.80 -35.13
N THR A 127 -2.39 -14.41 -33.87
CA THR A 127 -1.56 -13.38 -33.22
C THR A 127 -0.22 -13.95 -32.77
N GLY A 128 0.81 -13.09 -32.67
CA GLY A 128 2.14 -13.46 -32.15
C GLY A 128 2.30 -13.05 -30.68
N TYR A 129 3.40 -13.45 -30.09
CA TYR A 129 3.83 -12.99 -28.78
C TYR A 129 4.50 -11.61 -28.91
N ASN A 130 4.20 -10.68 -28.05
CA ASN A 130 4.70 -9.30 -28.17
C ASN A 130 6.10 -9.07 -27.61
N ASN A 131 6.72 -10.08 -27.00
CA ASN A 131 8.08 -10.02 -26.42
C ASN A 131 8.30 -8.87 -25.42
N PHE A 132 7.27 -8.44 -24.69
CA PHE A 132 7.32 -7.36 -23.71
C PHE A 132 8.37 -7.61 -22.62
N ASP A 133 8.57 -8.89 -22.27
CA ASP A 133 9.47 -9.35 -21.21
C ASP A 133 10.96 -9.20 -21.56
N THR A 134 11.29 -8.98 -22.84
CA THR A 134 12.65 -8.71 -23.31
C THR A 134 12.91 -7.22 -23.59
N ASP A 135 11.92 -6.37 -23.34
CA ASP A 135 12.03 -4.92 -23.49
C ASP A 135 12.34 -4.26 -22.14
N SER A 136 13.54 -3.76 -21.98
CA SER A 136 14.00 -3.12 -20.73
C SER A 136 13.28 -1.81 -20.40
N SER A 137 12.53 -1.24 -21.33
CA SER A 137 11.68 -0.06 -21.07
C SER A 137 10.34 -0.44 -20.45
N ILE A 138 9.94 -1.70 -20.52
CA ILE A 138 8.68 -2.25 -19.99
C ILE A 138 8.94 -3.07 -18.73
N MET A 139 9.96 -3.94 -18.76
CA MET A 139 10.27 -4.84 -17.67
C MET A 139 11.01 -4.16 -16.52
N TYR A 140 10.55 -4.44 -15.32
CA TYR A 140 11.18 -4.03 -14.07
C TYR A 140 12.36 -4.93 -13.71
N SER A 141 13.25 -4.46 -12.83
CA SER A 141 14.33 -5.27 -12.27
C SER A 141 13.77 -6.24 -11.24
N TYR A 142 14.07 -7.52 -11.38
CA TYR A 142 13.66 -8.59 -10.46
C TYR A 142 14.70 -9.71 -10.43
N LYS A 143 14.55 -10.61 -9.48
CA LYS A 143 15.32 -11.85 -9.41
C LYS A 143 14.35 -12.98 -9.10
N ALA A 144 14.22 -13.93 -10.01
CA ALA A 144 13.42 -15.11 -9.79
C ALA A 144 14.17 -16.15 -8.94
N ASP A 145 13.46 -16.78 -8.00
CA ASP A 145 13.94 -17.93 -7.25
C ASP A 145 13.93 -19.19 -8.13
N ALA A 146 14.69 -20.22 -7.76
CA ALA A 146 14.63 -21.49 -8.47
C ALA A 146 13.26 -22.13 -8.30
N ALA A 147 12.67 -22.65 -9.39
CA ALA A 147 11.32 -23.22 -9.36
C ALA A 147 11.16 -24.33 -8.28
N ALA A 148 12.19 -25.13 -8.07
CA ALA A 148 12.18 -26.21 -7.07
C ALA A 148 12.01 -25.71 -5.62
N ASP A 149 12.42 -24.49 -5.32
CA ASP A 149 12.36 -23.90 -3.97
C ASP A 149 11.03 -23.16 -3.72
N VAL A 150 10.27 -22.89 -4.78
CA VAL A 150 9.02 -22.10 -4.74
C VAL A 150 7.99 -22.65 -3.75
N PRO A 151 7.68 -23.96 -3.69
CA PRO A 151 6.71 -24.46 -2.72
C PRO A 151 7.09 -24.12 -1.28
N ALA A 152 8.35 -24.33 -0.89
CA ALA A 152 8.82 -24.02 0.46
C ALA A 152 8.77 -22.51 0.77
N ILE A 153 9.19 -21.68 -0.17
CA ILE A 153 9.18 -20.21 -0.04
C ILE A 153 7.74 -19.71 0.09
N VAL A 154 6.86 -20.16 -0.80
CA VAL A 154 5.49 -19.63 -0.90
C VAL A 154 4.64 -20.11 0.27
N THR A 155 4.66 -21.39 0.62
CA THR A 155 3.86 -21.90 1.75
C THR A 155 4.29 -21.33 3.10
N ALA A 156 5.54 -20.89 3.23
CA ALA A 156 6.04 -20.24 4.44
C ALA A 156 5.64 -18.76 4.54
N LYS A 157 5.37 -18.07 3.42
CA LYS A 157 5.29 -16.60 3.40
C LYS A 157 4.06 -16.03 2.69
N ALA A 158 3.35 -16.80 1.87
CA ALA A 158 2.21 -16.31 1.12
C ALA A 158 0.96 -16.15 1.98
N GLY A 159 0.23 -15.07 1.73
CA GLY A 159 -1.06 -14.83 2.39
C GLY A 159 -0.98 -14.73 3.91
N ARG A 160 -1.98 -15.25 4.60
CA ARG A 160 -2.14 -15.19 6.06
C ARG A 160 -1.71 -16.49 6.75
N VAL A 161 -0.62 -17.10 6.32
CA VAL A 161 -0.17 -18.43 6.80
C VAL A 161 0.03 -18.52 8.32
N GLN A 162 0.35 -17.43 9.00
CA GLN A 162 0.56 -17.42 10.46
C GLN A 162 -0.51 -16.67 11.26
N GLY A 163 -1.44 -16.00 10.62
CA GLY A 163 -2.39 -15.14 11.30
C GLY A 163 -3.82 -15.23 10.79
N GLY A 164 -4.10 -16.19 9.91
CA GLY A 164 -5.45 -16.45 9.42
C GLY A 164 -6.31 -17.12 10.49
N ASP A 165 -7.47 -16.54 10.73
CA ASP A 165 -8.49 -17.09 11.63
C ASP A 165 -9.38 -18.13 10.92
N LEU A 166 -9.44 -18.14 9.59
CA LEU A 166 -9.99 -19.24 8.81
C LEU A 166 -8.87 -20.22 8.49
N GLN A 167 -8.85 -21.32 9.22
CA GLN A 167 -7.92 -22.43 8.97
C GLN A 167 -8.60 -23.48 8.09
N TRP A 168 -8.00 -23.82 6.97
CA TRP A 168 -8.46 -24.88 6.08
C TRP A 168 -7.29 -25.74 5.64
N LYS A 169 -7.52 -27.05 5.59
CA LYS A 169 -6.55 -28.00 5.07
C LYS A 169 -7.24 -28.88 4.03
N PHE A 170 -6.71 -28.89 2.83
CA PHE A 170 -7.17 -29.76 1.76
C PHE A 170 -6.67 -31.22 1.94
N ASP A 171 -7.46 -32.16 1.50
CA ASP A 171 -7.03 -33.53 1.33
C ASP A 171 -6.57 -33.77 -0.11
N ASN A 172 -5.26 -33.77 -0.32
CA ASN A 172 -4.66 -33.91 -1.65
C ASN A 172 -5.13 -35.14 -2.40
N SER A 173 -5.47 -36.23 -1.68
CA SER A 173 -5.95 -37.48 -2.32
C SER A 173 -7.35 -37.33 -2.94
N VAL A 174 -8.13 -36.36 -2.48
CA VAL A 174 -9.50 -36.08 -2.93
C VAL A 174 -9.56 -34.80 -3.71
N ASP A 175 -8.92 -33.72 -3.22
CA ASP A 175 -9.12 -32.39 -3.70
C ASP A 175 -8.28 -32.06 -4.94
N ASP A 176 -7.11 -32.71 -5.16
CA ASP A 176 -6.23 -32.45 -6.32
C ASP A 176 -6.94 -32.60 -7.68
N THR A 177 -7.93 -33.45 -7.79
CA THR A 177 -8.63 -33.73 -9.05
C THR A 177 -10.08 -33.26 -9.06
N SER A 178 -10.57 -32.76 -7.93
CA SER A 178 -11.97 -32.38 -7.77
C SER A 178 -12.23 -30.94 -8.26
N TYR A 179 -13.15 -30.78 -9.17
CA TYR A 179 -13.76 -29.49 -9.54
C TYR A 179 -15.15 -29.30 -8.93
N ALA A 180 -15.59 -30.25 -8.10
CA ALA A 180 -16.85 -30.13 -7.35
C ALA A 180 -16.74 -29.05 -6.27
N VAL A 181 -17.86 -28.40 -5.97
CA VAL A 181 -17.90 -27.46 -4.85
C VAL A 181 -17.64 -28.20 -3.56
N ASN A 182 -16.55 -27.87 -2.85
CA ASN A 182 -16.33 -28.33 -1.49
C ASN A 182 -17.32 -27.59 -0.58
N GLN A 183 -18.43 -28.26 -0.25
CA GLN A 183 -19.53 -27.64 0.48
C GLN A 183 -19.10 -27.23 1.90
N ALA A 184 -18.24 -28.00 2.55
CA ALA A 184 -17.75 -27.67 3.88
C ALA A 184 -16.88 -26.40 3.89
N LEU A 185 -15.98 -26.25 2.90
CA LEU A 185 -15.20 -25.04 2.72
C LEU A 185 -16.10 -23.83 2.39
N LYS A 186 -17.07 -24.04 1.51
CA LYS A 186 -18.05 -22.99 1.15
C LYS A 186 -18.82 -22.53 2.39
N ASP A 187 -19.29 -23.44 3.20
CA ASP A 187 -20.02 -23.12 4.43
C ASP A 187 -19.13 -22.42 5.45
N ALA A 188 -17.87 -22.82 5.56
CA ALA A 188 -16.88 -22.14 6.39
C ALA A 188 -16.62 -20.69 5.93
N LEU A 189 -16.49 -20.48 4.61
CA LEU A 189 -16.30 -19.15 4.03
C LEU A 189 -17.52 -18.25 4.16
N VAL A 190 -18.73 -18.79 3.94
CA VAL A 190 -20.00 -18.03 4.06
C VAL A 190 -20.25 -17.62 5.52
N ASN A 191 -19.91 -18.48 6.47
CA ASN A 191 -20.10 -18.21 7.89
C ASN A 191 -18.91 -17.49 8.53
N TYR A 192 -17.85 -17.27 7.79
CA TYR A 192 -16.66 -16.59 8.27
C TYR A 192 -16.95 -15.11 8.54
N LYS A 193 -16.71 -14.70 9.76
CA LYS A 193 -16.76 -13.29 10.14
C LYS A 193 -15.34 -12.75 10.17
N SER A 194 -14.99 -11.99 9.15
CA SER A 194 -13.67 -11.37 9.10
C SER A 194 -13.52 -10.34 10.22
N SER A 195 -12.42 -10.42 10.95
CA SER A 195 -11.89 -9.26 11.65
C SER A 195 -10.96 -8.51 10.69
N ILE A 196 -10.96 -7.19 10.72
CA ILE A 196 -9.96 -6.40 10.01
C ILE A 196 -8.63 -6.72 10.67
N VAL A 197 -7.76 -7.40 9.95
CA VAL A 197 -6.38 -7.65 10.38
C VAL A 197 -5.48 -6.76 9.56
N ALA A 198 -4.73 -5.90 10.24
CA ALA A 198 -3.71 -5.09 9.58
C ALA A 198 -2.70 -6.03 8.89
N ILE A 199 -2.50 -5.83 7.60
CA ILE A 199 -1.47 -6.56 6.84
C ILE A 199 -0.12 -6.17 7.45
N GLY A 200 0.62 -7.15 7.99
CA GLY A 200 1.93 -6.94 8.61
C GLY A 200 1.99 -7.03 10.14
N SER A 201 0.89 -7.22 10.84
CA SER A 201 0.93 -7.52 12.28
C SER A 201 0.98 -9.04 12.50
N GLY A 202 2.11 -9.57 12.97
CA GLY A 202 2.15 -10.93 13.50
C GLY A 202 3.16 -11.93 12.92
N PHE A 203 4.17 -11.50 12.18
CA PHE A 203 5.29 -12.39 11.87
C PHE A 203 6.34 -12.32 12.99
N THR A 204 6.18 -13.15 14.01
CA THR A 204 7.31 -13.53 14.86
C THR A 204 7.97 -14.72 14.20
N ASP A 205 9.22 -14.56 13.79
CA ASP A 205 10.06 -15.66 13.32
C ASP A 205 10.35 -16.58 14.52
N SER A 206 9.49 -17.58 14.71
CA SER A 206 9.68 -18.62 15.72
C SER A 206 10.36 -19.81 15.07
N THR A 207 11.69 -19.78 15.02
CA THR A 207 12.50 -20.98 14.80
C THR A 207 12.54 -21.80 16.09
N THR A 208 11.47 -22.53 16.37
CA THR A 208 11.53 -23.68 17.29
C THR A 208 10.58 -24.75 16.75
N ASP A 209 11.17 -25.86 16.34
CA ASP A 209 10.43 -27.08 15.99
C ASP A 209 9.49 -27.49 17.11
N PRO A 210 8.23 -27.85 16.80
CA PRO A 210 7.33 -28.38 17.81
C PRO A 210 7.74 -29.82 18.14
N VAL A 211 8.19 -30.03 19.37
CA VAL A 211 8.23 -31.37 19.98
C VAL A 211 6.79 -31.84 20.13
N VAL A 212 6.46 -32.89 19.42
CA VAL A 212 5.20 -33.65 19.57
C VAL A 212 5.19 -34.33 20.93
N THR A 213 4.38 -33.85 21.85
CA THR A 213 3.92 -34.63 22.99
C THR A 213 2.41 -34.79 22.90
N THR A 214 2.00 -36.00 22.69
CA THR A 214 0.64 -36.47 22.84
C THR A 214 0.26 -36.49 24.32
N GLU A 215 -0.73 -35.72 24.73
CA GLU A 215 -1.54 -36.04 25.90
C GLU A 215 -3.01 -35.70 25.65
N GLU A 216 -3.82 -36.72 25.88
CA GLU A 216 -5.28 -36.67 25.91
C GLU A 216 -5.79 -35.82 27.06
N THR A 217 -6.87 -35.08 26.89
CA THR A 217 -8.08 -35.29 27.68
C THR A 217 -8.81 -34.07 28.17
N LYS A 218 -10.10 -34.24 28.13
CA LYS A 218 -11.23 -33.75 28.92
C LYS A 218 -11.89 -32.46 28.49
N THR A 219 -12.97 -32.71 27.79
CA THR A 219 -14.14 -31.87 27.65
C THR A 219 -14.68 -31.43 29.01
N THR A 220 -14.75 -30.11 29.22
CA THR A 220 -15.67 -29.55 30.22
C THR A 220 -16.41 -28.40 29.53
N THR A 221 -17.67 -28.64 29.24
CA THR A 221 -18.61 -27.64 28.71
C THR A 221 -18.93 -26.62 29.79
N VAL A 222 -18.53 -25.39 29.60
CA VAL A 222 -19.05 -24.27 30.39
C VAL A 222 -19.85 -23.39 29.44
N THR A 223 -21.17 -23.46 29.59
CA THR A 223 -22.11 -22.59 28.92
C THR A 223 -22.12 -21.24 29.66
N THR A 224 -21.56 -20.21 29.05
CA THR A 224 -21.70 -18.84 29.54
C THR A 224 -22.53 -18.05 28.54
N THR A 225 -23.75 -17.73 28.92
CA THR A 225 -24.61 -16.77 28.23
C THR A 225 -24.03 -15.37 28.44
N VAL A 226 -23.57 -14.75 27.37
CA VAL A 226 -23.17 -13.34 27.37
C VAL A 226 -24.29 -12.52 26.77
N SER A 227 -24.92 -11.71 27.62
CA SER A 227 -25.81 -10.64 27.20
C SER A 227 -24.99 -9.50 26.59
N VAL A 228 -25.33 -9.11 25.38
CA VAL A 228 -24.66 -8.01 24.65
C VAL A 228 -25.17 -6.69 25.24
N SER A 229 -24.31 -5.99 25.97
CA SER A 229 -24.43 -4.56 26.18
C SER A 229 -23.60 -3.82 25.13
N LYS A 230 -24.21 -2.81 24.52
CA LYS A 230 -23.52 -1.86 23.65
C LYS A 230 -22.53 -1.04 24.47
N ASP A 231 -21.28 -1.43 24.46
CA ASP A 231 -20.18 -0.56 24.83
C ASP A 231 -19.01 -0.85 23.87
N THR A 232 -18.81 0.09 22.97
CA THR A 232 -17.74 0.08 21.98
C THR A 232 -16.48 0.65 22.61
N THR A 233 -15.67 -0.20 23.21
CA THR A 233 -14.27 0.13 23.50
C THR A 233 -13.43 -0.23 22.28
N ALA A 234 -13.06 0.76 21.49
CA ALA A 234 -12.12 0.60 20.40
C ALA A 234 -10.73 0.28 20.97
N THR A 235 -10.30 -0.95 20.77
CA THR A 235 -8.91 -1.32 21.06
C THR A 235 -7.99 -0.66 20.03
N ALA A 236 -7.03 0.11 20.50
CA ALA A 236 -6.05 0.78 19.65
C ALA A 236 -5.37 -0.20 18.69
N LEU A 237 -5.51 0.06 17.39
CA LEU A 237 -4.87 -0.70 16.33
C LEU A 237 -3.40 -0.25 16.25
N THR A 238 -2.50 -0.97 16.89
CA THR A 238 -1.06 -0.76 16.72
C THR A 238 -0.64 -1.38 15.38
N THR A 239 -0.29 -0.54 14.44
CA THR A 239 0.33 -0.96 13.18
C THR A 239 1.73 -1.51 13.44
N ALA A 240 1.86 -2.84 13.52
CA ALA A 240 3.17 -3.46 13.48
C ALA A 240 3.63 -3.56 12.03
N THR A 241 4.51 -2.67 11.64
CA THR A 241 5.24 -2.76 10.37
C THR A 241 6.22 -3.93 10.42
N THR A 242 6.31 -4.71 9.34
CA THR A 242 7.36 -5.75 9.24
C THR A 242 8.73 -5.09 9.33
N LYS A 243 9.43 -5.34 10.43
CA LYS A 243 10.76 -4.78 10.67
C LYS A 243 11.79 -5.48 9.80
N ASN A 244 12.70 -4.69 9.24
CA ASN A 244 13.83 -5.22 8.50
C ASN A 244 14.69 -6.06 9.45
N THR A 245 14.78 -7.36 9.23
CA THR A 245 15.49 -8.31 10.10
C THR A 245 16.98 -8.44 9.76
N THR A 246 17.48 -7.71 8.75
CA THR A 246 18.93 -7.63 8.52
C THR A 246 19.56 -6.85 9.67
N PRO A 247 20.46 -7.44 10.47
CA PRO A 247 21.10 -6.73 11.56
C PRO A 247 21.80 -5.47 11.07
N ASP A 248 21.65 -4.39 11.83
CA ASP A 248 22.39 -3.18 11.56
C ASP A 248 23.89 -3.40 11.80
N VAL A 249 24.71 -2.79 10.96
CA VAL A 249 26.17 -2.81 11.09
C VAL A 249 26.64 -1.37 11.32
N PRO A 250 26.63 -0.90 12.58
CA PRO A 250 27.08 0.44 12.89
C PRO A 250 28.54 0.67 12.52
N VAL A 251 28.84 1.88 12.06
CA VAL A 251 30.20 2.32 11.73
C VAL A 251 30.67 3.44 12.63
N ALA A 252 31.97 3.72 12.65
CA ALA A 252 32.52 4.83 13.43
C ALA A 252 31.90 6.16 12.97
N GLY A 253 31.34 6.92 13.91
CA GLY A 253 30.60 8.16 13.65
C GLY A 253 29.08 8.02 13.82
N ASP A 254 28.55 6.81 13.84
CA ASP A 254 27.14 6.56 14.19
C ASP A 254 26.91 6.76 15.71
N ILE A 255 25.69 7.14 16.06
CA ILE A 255 25.34 7.51 17.44
C ILE A 255 24.17 6.67 17.93
N PHE A 256 24.34 6.01 19.09
CA PHE A 256 23.28 5.28 19.75
C PHE A 256 22.51 6.17 20.72
N CYS A 257 21.18 6.08 20.71
CA CYS A 257 20.29 6.81 21.62
C CYS A 257 19.38 5.85 22.39
N SER A 258 19.03 6.21 23.61
CA SER A 258 17.99 5.54 24.38
C SER A 258 17.02 6.54 25.03
N PRO A 259 15.82 6.09 25.49
CA PRO A 259 14.85 6.99 26.14
C PRO A 259 15.40 7.79 27.31
N THR A 260 16.41 7.27 27.99
CA THR A 260 17.06 7.89 29.15
C THR A 260 18.56 8.11 28.94
N GLY A 261 19.01 8.11 27.70
CA GLY A 261 20.42 8.23 27.33
C GLY A 261 21.01 9.59 27.75
N THR A 262 22.17 9.55 28.41
CA THR A 262 22.96 10.72 28.82
C THR A 262 24.44 10.54 28.53
N GLY A 263 24.77 9.45 27.85
CA GLY A 263 26.14 9.09 27.49
C GLY A 263 26.66 9.78 26.22
N SER A 264 27.76 9.27 25.69
CA SER A 264 28.39 9.81 24.51
C SER A 264 27.70 9.38 23.19
N GLY A 265 26.90 8.31 23.22
CA GLY A 265 26.31 7.67 22.05
C GLY A 265 27.27 6.73 21.29
N SER A 266 28.45 6.45 21.85
CA SER A 266 29.46 5.65 21.15
C SER A 266 29.13 4.15 21.06
N SER A 267 28.16 3.69 21.82
CA SER A 267 27.69 2.30 21.83
C SER A 267 26.31 2.17 22.47
N GLU A 268 25.68 1.00 22.33
CA GLU A 268 24.44 0.63 23.03
C GLU A 268 24.53 0.73 24.56
N LYS A 269 25.73 0.59 25.11
CA LYS A 269 25.98 0.66 26.57
C LYS A 269 26.22 2.08 27.08
N ASP A 270 26.46 3.02 26.19
CA ASP A 270 26.69 4.42 26.50
C ASP A 270 25.86 5.34 25.59
N PRO A 271 24.50 5.17 25.57
CA PRO A 271 23.64 5.89 24.65
C PRO A 271 23.50 7.37 25.00
N ALA A 272 23.43 8.22 24.00
CA ALA A 272 23.17 9.65 24.10
C ALA A 272 21.65 9.95 24.19
N SER A 273 21.32 11.21 24.49
CA SER A 273 19.98 11.74 24.21
C SER A 273 19.79 11.97 22.71
N VAL A 274 18.52 11.95 22.23
CA VAL A 274 18.21 12.20 20.81
C VAL A 274 18.63 13.61 20.39
N THR A 275 18.37 14.62 21.22
CA THR A 275 18.70 16.01 20.91
C THR A 275 20.21 16.24 20.79
N ASP A 276 20.97 15.63 21.69
CA ASP A 276 22.43 15.62 21.62
C ASP A 276 22.95 14.92 20.36
N ALA A 277 22.40 13.77 20.03
CA ALA A 277 22.77 13.02 18.84
C ALA A 277 22.48 13.80 17.55
N ILE A 278 21.30 14.41 17.43
CA ILE A 278 20.93 15.26 16.28
C ILE A 278 21.96 16.40 16.10
N SER A 279 22.35 17.05 17.21
CA SER A 279 23.31 18.17 17.14
C SER A 279 24.72 17.76 16.72
N LYS A 280 25.10 16.51 16.95
CA LYS A 280 26.47 15.99 16.75
C LYS A 280 26.61 15.14 15.48
N LEU A 281 25.51 14.64 14.92
CA LEU A 281 25.56 13.73 13.77
C LEU A 281 26.20 14.38 12.56
N SER A 282 27.22 13.75 12.01
CA SER A 282 27.81 14.17 10.74
C SER A 282 27.06 13.59 9.53
N ALA A 283 27.16 14.23 8.38
CA ALA A 283 26.58 13.73 7.14
C ALA A 283 27.10 12.32 6.80
N GLY A 284 26.18 11.46 6.34
CA GLY A 284 26.47 10.06 6.00
C GLY A 284 26.44 9.08 7.16
N HIS A 285 26.12 9.55 8.38
CA HIS A 285 26.01 8.72 9.57
C HIS A 285 24.57 8.53 10.07
N THR A 286 24.40 7.60 10.99
CA THR A 286 23.11 7.16 11.49
C THR A 286 22.97 7.37 13.00
N ILE A 287 21.82 7.89 13.43
CA ILE A 287 21.35 7.79 14.80
C ILE A 287 20.57 6.48 14.93
N TYR A 288 21.06 5.57 15.73
CA TYR A 288 20.39 4.33 16.10
C TYR A 288 19.60 4.50 17.38
N LEU A 289 18.28 4.36 17.29
CA LEU A 289 17.36 4.46 18.41
C LEU A 289 17.19 3.09 19.06
N LEU A 290 17.62 2.92 20.29
CA LEU A 290 17.31 1.74 21.10
C LEU A 290 15.82 1.74 21.44
N GLY A 291 15.22 0.54 21.56
CA GLY A 291 13.79 0.39 21.77
C GLY A 291 13.25 1.11 23.01
N GLY A 292 12.03 1.62 22.89
CA GLY A 292 11.28 2.24 23.97
C GLY A 292 10.60 3.56 23.61
N THR A 293 9.95 4.16 24.61
CA THR A 293 9.24 5.43 24.48
C THR A 293 10.13 6.59 24.92
N TYR A 294 10.45 7.46 24.01
CA TYR A 294 11.21 8.70 24.20
C TYR A 294 10.22 9.83 24.50
N LYS A 295 10.28 10.41 25.69
CA LYS A 295 9.34 11.45 26.13
C LYS A 295 9.93 12.84 25.98
N PHE A 296 9.15 13.72 25.36
CA PHE A 296 9.54 15.10 25.11
C PHE A 296 8.50 16.07 25.65
N SER A 297 8.96 17.16 26.26
CA SER A 297 8.14 18.32 26.66
C SER A 297 8.38 19.52 25.76
N GLU A 298 9.41 19.44 24.92
CA GLU A 298 9.81 20.50 23.99
C GLU A 298 9.84 19.96 22.57
N MET A 299 9.69 20.86 21.61
CA MET A 299 9.82 20.60 20.19
C MET A 299 11.26 20.22 19.83
N ILE A 300 11.44 19.22 18.97
CA ILE A 300 12.74 18.91 18.38
C ILE A 300 12.90 19.73 17.10
N LEU A 301 13.83 20.69 17.12
CA LEU A 301 14.18 21.47 15.94
C LEU A 301 15.48 20.95 15.32
N ILE A 302 15.40 20.56 14.04
CA ILE A 302 16.56 20.28 13.18
C ILE A 302 16.65 21.44 12.19
N ASP A 303 17.49 22.40 12.51
CA ASP A 303 17.60 23.63 11.74
C ASP A 303 18.29 23.44 10.37
N ALA A 304 18.19 24.43 9.50
CA ALA A 304 18.69 24.37 8.13
C ALA A 304 20.22 24.14 8.03
N GLN A 305 20.99 24.52 9.07
CA GLN A 305 22.44 24.26 9.11
C GLN A 305 22.75 22.79 9.42
N ASN A 306 21.79 22.08 10.01
CA ASN A 306 21.95 20.66 10.35
C ASN A 306 21.49 19.76 9.20
N SER A 307 22.14 19.89 8.05
CA SER A 307 21.80 19.16 6.81
C SER A 307 22.78 18.02 6.52
N GLY A 308 22.28 16.99 5.83
CA GLY A 308 23.08 16.03 5.10
C GLY A 308 23.52 16.57 3.75
N THR A 309 23.85 15.67 2.82
CA THR A 309 24.13 16.00 1.41
C THR A 309 23.52 14.93 0.50
N ALA A 310 23.42 15.21 -0.80
CA ALA A 310 22.87 14.28 -1.78
C ALA A 310 23.55 12.89 -1.78
N ASN A 311 24.83 12.84 -1.46
CA ASN A 311 25.61 11.59 -1.42
C ASN A 311 25.83 11.06 0.02
N ALA A 312 25.36 11.77 1.04
CA ALA A 312 25.61 11.46 2.44
C ALA A 312 24.44 11.99 3.29
N MET A 313 23.30 11.33 3.21
CA MET A 313 22.15 11.66 4.06
C MET A 313 22.47 11.40 5.52
N LYS A 314 21.85 12.16 6.41
CA LYS A 314 21.80 11.85 7.84
C LYS A 314 20.59 10.95 8.10
N THR A 315 20.78 9.86 8.83
CA THR A 315 19.71 8.89 9.07
C THR A 315 19.36 8.83 10.55
N ILE A 316 18.07 8.69 10.87
CA ILE A 316 17.58 8.36 12.20
C ILE A 316 16.61 7.18 12.09
N LYS A 317 16.89 6.10 12.82
CA LYS A 317 16.11 4.86 12.74
C LYS A 317 16.24 3.98 13.99
N PRO A 318 15.27 3.09 14.25
CA PRO A 318 15.40 2.06 15.27
C PRO A 318 16.59 1.13 15.01
N TYR A 319 17.32 0.81 16.06
CA TYR A 319 18.41 -0.17 15.99
C TYR A 319 17.86 -1.59 15.92
N ASN A 320 18.30 -2.38 14.95
CA ASN A 320 17.84 -3.75 14.73
C ASN A 320 16.31 -3.90 14.68
N GLY A 321 15.60 -2.89 14.17
CA GLY A 321 14.15 -2.88 14.09
C GLY A 321 13.44 -2.83 15.46
N ALA A 322 14.04 -2.24 16.49
CA ALA A 322 13.41 -2.04 17.79
C ALA A 322 12.12 -1.20 17.71
N ASP A 323 11.17 -1.40 18.63
CA ASP A 323 9.98 -0.55 18.73
C ASP A 323 10.35 0.78 19.36
N VAL A 324 10.11 1.87 18.63
CA VAL A 324 10.45 3.24 19.05
C VAL A 324 9.25 4.16 18.91
N VAL A 325 8.95 4.87 19.98
CA VAL A 325 7.89 5.90 20.02
C VAL A 325 8.47 7.21 20.54
N PHE A 326 8.28 8.28 19.79
CA PHE A 326 8.53 9.66 20.24
C PHE A 326 7.22 10.23 20.75
N ASP A 327 7.07 10.28 22.07
CA ASP A 327 5.88 10.73 22.80
C ASP A 327 6.05 12.18 23.27
N PHE A 328 5.30 13.08 22.64
CA PHE A 328 5.30 14.51 22.94
C PHE A 328 4.21 14.93 23.95
N SER A 329 3.57 13.98 24.64
CA SER A 329 2.53 14.29 25.65
C SER A 329 3.01 15.24 26.76
N GLY A 330 4.30 15.39 26.96
CA GLY A 330 4.88 16.37 27.87
C GLY A 330 4.70 17.83 27.43
N GLN A 331 4.30 18.09 26.19
CA GLN A 331 3.97 19.44 25.69
C GLN A 331 2.65 19.98 26.22
N GLY A 332 1.75 19.07 26.68
CA GLY A 332 0.43 19.41 27.21
C GLY A 332 -0.64 19.59 26.14
N ASP A 333 -1.58 20.52 26.41
CA ASP A 333 -2.71 20.80 25.51
C ASP A 333 -2.27 21.46 24.20
N ALA A 334 -3.19 21.51 23.24
CA ALA A 334 -2.98 22.08 21.90
C ALA A 334 -2.36 23.49 21.97
N ASP A 335 -1.25 23.67 21.29
CA ASP A 335 -0.50 24.93 21.23
C ASP A 335 0.19 25.04 19.86
N GLY A 336 -0.35 25.86 18.98
CA GLY A 336 0.16 26.05 17.60
C GLY A 336 1.60 26.61 17.50
N SER A 337 2.27 26.86 18.62
CA SER A 337 3.70 27.18 18.66
C SER A 337 4.58 25.95 18.88
N LYS A 338 3.99 24.81 19.23
CA LYS A 338 4.69 23.57 19.60
C LYS A 338 4.36 22.46 18.61
N ARG A 339 5.38 21.90 18.00
CA ARG A 339 5.29 20.73 17.12
C ARG A 339 6.07 19.58 17.75
N GLY A 340 5.85 18.38 17.28
CA GLY A 340 6.71 17.27 17.67
C GLY A 340 8.11 17.49 17.12
N ILE A 341 8.27 17.39 15.82
CA ILE A 341 9.55 17.63 15.13
C ILE A 341 9.38 18.73 14.09
N VAL A 342 10.31 19.68 14.06
CA VAL A 342 10.52 20.58 12.92
C VAL A 342 11.79 20.15 12.21
N LEU A 343 11.65 19.69 10.96
CA LEU A 343 12.76 19.33 10.09
C LEU A 343 12.96 20.42 9.03
N ASP A 344 13.81 21.39 9.33
CA ASP A 344 14.21 22.47 8.41
C ASP A 344 15.53 22.16 7.70
N GLY A 345 16.25 21.12 8.16
CA GLY A 345 17.44 20.58 7.52
C GLY A 345 17.14 19.76 6.27
N ASP A 346 18.10 19.75 5.34
CA ASP A 346 18.02 19.00 4.08
C ASP A 346 18.70 17.64 4.19
N TYR A 347 18.31 16.69 3.32
CA TYR A 347 18.94 15.37 3.16
C TYR A 347 18.97 14.54 4.45
N TRP A 348 17.86 14.51 5.16
CA TRP A 348 17.61 13.59 6.25
C TRP A 348 16.77 12.39 5.80
N HIS A 349 17.04 11.22 6.39
CA HIS A 349 16.23 10.03 6.27
C HIS A 349 15.69 9.62 7.65
N PHE A 350 14.39 9.78 7.85
CA PHE A 350 13.64 9.28 9.00
C PHE A 350 13.03 7.94 8.66
N TYR A 351 13.26 6.93 9.49
CA TYR A 351 12.86 5.57 9.15
C TYR A 351 12.25 4.82 10.34
N ASP A 352 11.01 4.31 10.18
CA ASP A 352 10.37 3.21 10.92
C ASP A 352 10.18 3.45 12.44
N PHE A 353 9.66 4.61 12.85
CA PHE A 353 9.23 4.86 14.22
C PHE A 353 7.98 5.75 14.29
N GLU A 354 7.35 5.80 15.48
CA GLU A 354 6.13 6.57 15.71
C GLU A 354 6.43 7.94 16.34
N ILE A 355 5.67 8.95 15.91
CA ILE A 355 5.58 10.29 16.51
C ILE A 355 4.14 10.48 16.98
N THR A 356 3.98 10.77 18.29
CA THR A 356 2.64 10.83 18.87
C THR A 356 2.50 11.96 19.89
N LYS A 357 1.26 12.46 20.03
CA LYS A 357 0.81 13.41 21.06
C LYS A 357 1.53 14.75 21.05
N ALA A 358 1.97 15.21 19.89
CA ALA A 358 2.42 16.58 19.74
C ALA A 358 1.26 17.57 19.95
N ALA A 359 1.55 18.71 20.57
CA ALA A 359 0.55 19.74 20.87
C ALA A 359 0.10 20.54 19.62
N ASP A 360 0.70 20.29 18.47
CA ASP A 360 0.39 20.80 17.13
C ASP A 360 0.74 19.69 16.14
N ASN A 361 1.32 19.98 14.98
CA ASN A 361 1.72 18.96 14.01
C ASN A 361 2.66 17.91 14.62
N GLY A 362 2.48 16.64 14.29
CA GLY A 362 3.45 15.59 14.64
C GLY A 362 4.82 15.90 14.07
N MET A 363 4.88 16.24 12.76
CA MET A 363 6.09 16.73 12.11
C MET A 363 5.76 17.88 11.15
N LEU A 364 6.54 18.97 11.23
CA LEU A 364 6.61 20.00 10.18
C LEU A 364 7.89 19.77 9.37
N LEU A 365 7.74 19.39 8.11
CA LEU A 365 8.82 19.21 7.15
C LEU A 365 8.98 20.50 6.33
N SER A 366 10.06 21.21 6.57
CA SER A 366 10.38 22.51 5.96
C SER A 366 11.63 22.48 5.09
N GLY A 367 12.51 21.48 5.27
CA GLY A 367 13.70 21.27 4.47
C GLY A 367 13.44 20.56 3.13
N ASN A 368 14.51 20.33 2.38
CA ASN A 368 14.46 19.79 1.03
C ASN A 368 15.15 18.42 0.92
N ASN A 369 14.76 17.63 -0.08
CA ASN A 369 15.43 16.37 -0.42
C ASN A 369 15.46 15.37 0.74
N ASN A 370 14.51 15.45 1.64
CA ASN A 370 14.37 14.54 2.77
C ASN A 370 13.59 13.28 2.38
N LYS A 371 13.87 12.17 3.06
CA LYS A 371 13.13 10.93 2.95
C LYS A 371 12.48 10.59 4.29
N ILE A 372 11.17 10.52 4.31
CA ILE A 372 10.37 10.11 5.47
C ILE A 372 9.76 8.76 5.12
N GLU A 373 10.24 7.70 5.74
CA GLU A 373 9.91 6.34 5.32
C GLU A 373 9.38 5.50 6.47
N ARG A 374 8.24 4.84 6.28
CA ARG A 374 7.62 3.92 7.23
C ARG A 374 7.31 4.54 8.61
N MET A 375 7.23 5.87 8.67
CA MET A 375 6.88 6.58 9.89
C MET A 375 5.39 6.44 10.22
N VAL A 376 5.07 6.48 11.50
CA VAL A 376 3.69 6.56 11.99
C VAL A 376 3.49 7.90 12.69
N PHE A 377 2.49 8.68 12.25
CA PHE A 377 2.05 9.92 12.88
C PHE A 377 0.69 9.65 13.52
N ASN A 378 0.60 9.67 14.84
CA ASN A 378 -0.57 9.17 15.56
C ASN A 378 -0.96 10.10 16.70
N ASP A 379 -2.26 10.43 16.80
CA ASP A 379 -2.81 11.13 17.98
C ASP A 379 -2.11 12.47 18.27
N ASN A 380 -1.77 13.24 17.20
CA ASN A 380 -1.25 14.60 17.32
C ASN A 380 -2.41 15.61 17.31
N GLN A 381 -2.22 16.79 17.89
CA GLN A 381 -3.28 17.79 18.09
C GLN A 381 -3.46 18.75 16.91
N ASP A 382 -2.83 18.46 15.77
CA ASP A 382 -3.03 19.03 14.43
C ASP A 382 -2.56 17.97 13.42
N THR A 383 -2.24 18.35 12.18
CA THR A 383 -1.81 17.45 11.10
C THR A 383 -0.66 16.52 11.50
N GLY A 384 -0.76 15.24 11.15
CA GLY A 384 0.30 14.27 11.43
C GLY A 384 1.64 14.65 10.83
N LEU A 385 1.69 14.86 9.51
CA LEU A 385 2.87 15.38 8.80
C LEU A 385 2.47 16.51 7.86
N GLN A 386 3.00 17.72 8.11
CA GLN A 386 2.80 18.88 7.24
C GLN A 386 4.08 19.29 6.50
N LEU A 387 4.00 19.48 5.19
CA LEU A 387 5.02 20.11 4.34
C LEU A 387 4.67 21.59 4.18
N SER A 388 5.46 22.45 4.81
CA SER A 388 5.27 23.91 4.77
C SER A 388 6.53 24.58 5.31
N ARG A 389 6.80 25.83 4.90
CA ARG A 389 7.95 26.56 5.44
C ARG A 389 7.87 26.73 6.95
N TYR A 390 8.96 26.54 7.64
CA TYR A 390 9.15 26.94 9.04
C TYR A 390 9.62 28.40 9.13
N ASN A 391 10.61 28.76 8.34
CA ASN A 391 11.14 30.11 8.29
C ASN A 391 10.20 31.03 7.49
N THR A 392 9.56 31.99 8.15
CA THR A 392 8.63 32.93 7.52
C THR A 392 9.28 33.87 6.51
N SER A 393 10.62 34.03 6.51
CA SER A 393 11.35 34.79 5.50
C SER A 393 11.48 34.06 4.15
N ALA A 394 11.23 32.77 4.08
CA ALA A 394 11.11 32.01 2.83
C ALA A 394 9.87 32.49 2.07
N ALA A 395 10.03 33.45 1.19
CA ALA A 395 8.92 34.22 0.62
C ALA A 395 8.31 33.62 -0.63
N THR A 396 9.08 32.83 -1.36
CA THR A 396 8.70 32.32 -2.69
C THR A 396 8.67 30.80 -2.74
N ILE A 397 7.95 30.25 -3.72
CA ILE A 397 7.84 28.80 -3.94
C ILE A 397 9.21 28.12 -4.08
N ALA A 398 10.22 28.83 -4.56
CA ALA A 398 11.58 28.31 -4.70
C ALA A 398 12.30 28.11 -3.35
N ASP A 399 11.82 28.79 -2.30
CA ASP A 399 12.39 28.73 -0.95
C ASP A 399 11.64 27.71 -0.06
N TRP A 400 10.55 27.12 -0.56
CA TRP A 400 9.69 26.23 0.22
C TRP A 400 10.11 24.78 0.11
N PRO A 401 9.69 23.91 1.07
CA PRO A 401 10.09 22.51 1.09
C PRO A 401 9.81 21.79 -0.23
N SER A 402 10.87 21.23 -0.83
CA SER A 402 10.86 20.68 -2.18
C SER A 402 11.57 19.33 -2.27
N ASN A 403 11.18 18.52 -3.25
CA ASN A 403 11.82 17.24 -3.57
C ASN A 403 11.89 16.24 -2.39
N ASN A 404 10.94 16.30 -1.47
CA ASN A 404 10.84 15.36 -0.37
C ASN A 404 10.06 14.11 -0.79
N LEU A 405 10.49 12.94 -0.31
CA LEU A 405 9.82 11.66 -0.51
C LEU A 405 9.23 11.16 0.81
N ILE A 406 7.90 11.04 0.86
CA ILE A 406 7.14 10.44 1.96
C ILE A 406 6.72 9.05 1.49
N LEU A 407 7.35 7.99 2.05
CA LEU A 407 7.28 6.64 1.54
C LEU A 407 6.70 5.67 2.58
N ASN A 408 5.60 4.98 2.25
CA ASN A 408 4.98 3.96 3.09
C ASN A 408 4.68 4.41 4.53
N CYS A 409 4.34 5.68 4.72
CA CYS A 409 4.01 6.24 6.03
C CYS A 409 2.52 6.05 6.35
N THR A 410 2.21 6.01 7.64
CA THR A 410 0.84 6.01 8.15
C THR A 410 0.58 7.25 8.99
N SER A 411 -0.54 7.94 8.74
CA SER A 411 -0.98 9.07 9.55
C SER A 411 -2.41 8.86 10.01
N LYS A 412 -2.63 8.86 11.32
CA LYS A 412 -3.93 8.44 11.89
C LYS A 412 -4.25 9.11 13.21
N ASN A 413 -5.55 9.18 13.52
CA ASN A 413 -6.09 9.67 14.78
C ASN A 413 -5.62 11.08 15.15
N ASN A 414 -5.13 11.87 14.20
CA ASN A 414 -4.76 13.25 14.46
C ASN A 414 -6.02 14.10 14.60
N CYS A 415 -6.07 14.95 15.62
CA CYS A 415 -7.30 15.63 15.99
C CYS A 415 -7.02 16.97 16.67
N ASP A 416 -7.44 18.08 16.07
CA ASP A 416 -7.63 19.33 16.78
C ASP A 416 -8.93 19.27 17.58
N ASN A 417 -8.82 18.93 18.86
CA ASN A 417 -9.97 18.75 19.73
C ASN A 417 -10.81 20.04 19.94
N ALA A 418 -10.27 21.21 19.61
CA ALA A 418 -10.99 22.47 19.77
C ALA A 418 -11.93 22.76 18.61
N SER A 419 -11.54 22.47 17.38
CA SER A 419 -12.31 22.81 16.19
C SER A 419 -12.66 21.64 15.30
N MET A 420 -11.97 20.51 15.42
CA MET A 420 -11.96 19.38 14.49
C MET A 420 -11.45 19.73 13.09
N GLU A 421 -11.02 20.96 12.86
CA GLU A 421 -10.53 21.50 11.61
C GLU A 421 -9.00 21.41 11.57
N ASN A 422 -8.39 21.33 10.40
CA ASN A 422 -6.95 21.37 10.14
C ASN A 422 -6.13 20.11 10.52
N ALA A 423 -6.62 19.23 11.36
CA ALA A 423 -5.88 18.02 11.74
C ALA A 423 -6.00 16.93 10.67
N ASP A 424 -5.23 17.12 9.60
CA ASP A 424 -5.15 16.20 8.47
C ASP A 424 -4.22 15.00 8.77
N GLY A 425 -4.35 13.95 7.98
CA GLY A 425 -3.32 12.92 7.99
C GLY A 425 -1.99 13.45 7.46
N PHE A 426 -2.02 13.92 6.23
CA PHE A 426 -0.89 14.53 5.54
C PHE A 426 -1.30 15.85 4.91
N ALA A 427 -0.47 16.87 5.03
CA ALA A 427 -0.72 18.15 4.40
C ALA A 427 0.52 18.66 3.66
N ALA A 428 0.36 18.95 2.37
CA ALA A 428 1.35 19.70 1.60
C ALA A 428 0.68 21.02 1.20
N LYS A 429 0.61 21.96 2.15
CA LYS A 429 -0.28 23.10 2.06
C LYS A 429 0.40 24.44 2.35
N LEU A 430 -0.26 25.54 1.98
CA LEU A 430 0.08 26.93 2.25
C LEU A 430 1.37 27.40 1.59
N THR A 431 2.50 26.79 1.88
CA THR A 431 3.84 27.16 1.40
C THR A 431 4.66 25.89 1.13
N CYS A 432 4.19 25.09 0.18
CA CYS A 432 4.84 23.87 -0.27
C CYS A 432 5.47 24.08 -1.66
N GLY A 433 6.72 23.70 -1.82
CA GLY A 433 7.47 23.81 -3.09
C GLY A 433 7.26 22.62 -4.02
N GLU A 434 8.08 22.53 -5.06
CA GLU A 434 7.93 21.56 -6.15
C GLU A 434 8.52 20.18 -5.83
N GLY A 435 8.05 19.16 -6.52
CA GLY A 435 8.66 17.84 -6.56
C GLY A 435 8.47 16.96 -5.31
N ASN A 436 7.55 17.33 -4.41
CA ASN A 436 7.22 16.50 -3.25
C ASN A 436 6.35 15.30 -3.66
N VAL A 437 6.66 14.12 -3.13
CA VAL A 437 6.02 12.85 -3.48
C VAL A 437 5.56 12.11 -2.22
N PHE A 438 4.29 11.70 -2.20
CA PHE A 438 3.75 10.70 -1.29
C PHE A 438 3.56 9.39 -2.06
N ASP A 439 4.18 8.31 -1.59
CA ASP A 439 4.10 7.00 -2.24
C ASP A 439 3.81 5.89 -1.21
N GLY A 440 2.76 5.10 -1.45
CA GLY A 440 2.39 3.99 -0.58
C GLY A 440 1.90 4.40 0.81
N CYS A 441 1.48 5.64 1.02
CA CYS A 441 1.08 6.16 2.32
C CYS A 441 -0.40 5.89 2.63
N MET A 442 -0.74 5.90 3.92
CA MET A 442 -2.09 5.66 4.41
C MET A 442 -2.51 6.73 5.43
N ALA A 443 -3.70 7.33 5.23
CA ALA A 443 -4.29 8.30 6.16
C ALA A 443 -5.69 7.87 6.57
N TYR A 444 -5.93 7.77 7.89
CA TYR A 444 -7.24 7.36 8.39
C TYR A 444 -7.56 7.85 9.80
N ASN A 445 -8.84 7.98 10.09
CA ASN A 445 -9.36 8.45 11.37
C ASN A 445 -8.78 9.80 11.81
N ASN A 446 -8.39 10.65 10.87
CA ASN A 446 -8.02 12.02 11.19
C ASN A 446 -9.30 12.87 11.28
N SER A 447 -9.32 13.86 12.15
CA SER A 447 -10.54 14.66 12.37
C SER A 447 -10.92 15.51 11.18
N ASP A 448 -9.95 15.91 10.34
CA ASP A 448 -10.22 16.62 9.10
C ASP A 448 -9.90 15.74 7.88
N ASP A 449 -9.04 16.13 6.97
CA ASP A 449 -8.82 15.42 5.70
C ASP A 449 -7.74 14.31 5.79
N GLY A 450 -7.77 13.37 4.88
CA GLY A 450 -6.67 12.41 4.71
C GLY A 450 -5.42 13.09 4.14
N TRP A 451 -5.59 13.84 3.06
CA TRP A 451 -4.60 14.76 2.47
C TRP A 451 -5.22 16.12 2.24
N ASP A 452 -4.50 17.18 2.66
CA ASP A 452 -4.85 18.57 2.35
C ASP A 452 -3.73 19.28 1.55
N LEU A 453 -4.05 19.68 0.32
CA LEU A 453 -3.15 20.44 -0.57
C LEU A 453 -3.63 21.89 -0.74
N PHE A 454 -4.05 22.54 0.34
CA PHE A 454 -4.65 23.87 0.31
C PHE A 454 -3.66 24.95 -0.09
N ALA A 455 -3.96 25.67 -1.16
CA ALA A 455 -3.28 26.91 -1.53
C ALA A 455 -4.01 28.12 -0.94
N LYS A 456 -3.28 29.10 -0.43
CA LYS A 456 -3.83 30.29 0.26
C LYS A 456 -3.59 31.56 -0.57
N SER A 457 -4.61 32.40 -0.70
CA SER A 457 -4.50 33.64 -1.48
C SER A 457 -3.35 34.58 -1.04
N ALA A 458 -3.02 34.55 0.25
CA ALA A 458 -1.94 35.38 0.80
C ALA A 458 -0.53 34.92 0.36
N THR A 459 -0.35 33.65 0.00
CA THR A 459 0.94 33.08 -0.39
C THR A 459 0.99 32.69 -1.87
N GLY A 460 -0.18 32.55 -2.51
CA GLY A 460 -0.28 32.15 -3.92
C GLY A 460 -0.24 30.64 -4.12
N PRO A 461 0.07 30.18 -5.35
CA PRO A 461 0.08 28.76 -5.67
C PRO A 461 1.19 28.02 -4.93
N ILE A 462 0.91 26.75 -4.61
CA ILE A 462 1.90 25.79 -4.14
C ILE A 462 2.45 24.96 -5.29
N GLY A 463 3.58 24.32 -5.09
CA GLY A 463 4.22 23.42 -6.06
C GLY A 463 3.37 22.19 -6.39
N VAL A 464 3.72 21.55 -7.49
CA VAL A 464 3.09 20.31 -7.88
C VAL A 464 3.48 19.18 -6.90
N VAL A 465 2.47 18.57 -6.31
CA VAL A 465 2.61 17.41 -5.44
C VAL A 465 2.15 16.15 -6.18
N THR A 466 2.93 15.09 -6.09
CA THR A 466 2.55 13.76 -6.59
C THR A 466 2.11 12.88 -5.43
N ILE A 467 0.92 12.27 -5.54
CA ILE A 467 0.40 11.28 -4.58
C ILE A 467 0.13 10.00 -5.36
N GLN A 468 0.82 8.92 -5.02
CA GLN A 468 0.66 7.66 -5.73
C GLN A 468 0.59 6.46 -4.79
N ASN A 469 -0.17 5.44 -5.18
CA ASN A 469 -0.33 4.20 -4.41
C ASN A 469 -0.80 4.42 -2.96
N CYS A 470 -1.54 5.51 -2.70
CA CYS A 470 -1.94 5.95 -1.37
C CYS A 470 -3.40 5.60 -1.06
N ILE A 471 -3.71 5.48 0.24
CA ILE A 471 -5.04 5.11 0.71
C ILE A 471 -5.52 6.13 1.75
N ALA A 472 -6.73 6.67 1.57
CA ALA A 472 -7.41 7.55 2.51
C ALA A 472 -8.75 6.96 2.92
N PHE A 473 -9.00 6.74 4.22
CA PHE A 473 -10.27 6.19 4.65
C PHE A 473 -10.67 6.65 6.06
N ARG A 474 -12.00 6.76 6.27
CA ARG A 474 -12.58 7.16 7.55
C ARG A 474 -11.98 8.45 8.12
N ASN A 475 -11.60 9.41 7.27
CA ASN A 475 -11.26 10.76 7.71
C ASN A 475 -12.54 11.57 7.92
N GLY A 476 -12.53 12.51 8.84
CA GLY A 476 -13.71 13.13 9.44
C GLY A 476 -14.30 12.31 10.59
N PHE A 477 -13.70 11.17 10.94
CA PHE A 477 -14.07 10.31 12.07
C PHE A 477 -12.85 10.12 12.96
N THR A 478 -13.01 10.33 14.25
CA THR A 478 -12.01 10.00 15.25
C THR A 478 -12.29 8.61 15.82
N GLU A 479 -11.44 8.11 16.69
CA GLU A 479 -11.72 6.87 17.42
C GLU A 479 -12.98 6.98 18.32
N PHE A 480 -13.42 8.21 18.62
CA PHE A 480 -14.61 8.47 19.43
C PHE A 480 -15.87 8.73 18.60
N GLY A 481 -15.80 8.71 17.28
CA GLY A 481 -16.94 8.88 16.40
C GLY A 481 -16.74 9.89 15.27
N GLU A 482 -17.86 10.38 14.70
CA GLU A 482 -17.85 11.41 13.65
C GLU A 482 -17.28 12.74 14.17
N GLY A 483 -16.46 13.39 13.36
CA GLY A 483 -15.97 14.72 13.62
C GLY A 483 -17.11 15.76 13.68
N TYR A 484 -16.87 16.88 14.33
CA TYR A 484 -17.82 17.98 14.47
C TYR A 484 -17.20 19.30 14.04
N GLY A 485 -17.97 20.38 14.12
CA GLY A 485 -17.51 21.71 13.77
C GLY A 485 -17.39 21.89 12.27
N ASN A 486 -16.24 22.35 11.83
CA ASN A 486 -15.96 22.66 10.42
C ASN A 486 -15.13 21.58 9.72
N CYS A 487 -15.02 20.38 10.28
CA CYS A 487 -14.23 19.32 9.66
C CYS A 487 -14.73 19.03 8.23
N ASP A 488 -13.81 18.95 7.30
CA ASP A 488 -14.13 18.60 5.92
C ASP A 488 -14.24 17.10 5.72
N GLY A 489 -13.31 16.31 6.29
CA GLY A 489 -13.36 14.85 6.26
C GLY A 489 -13.27 14.24 4.87
N ASN A 490 -12.52 14.84 3.96
CA ASN A 490 -12.28 14.28 2.65
C ASN A 490 -11.14 13.25 2.67
N GLY A 491 -11.10 12.36 1.69
CA GLY A 491 -9.94 11.51 1.47
C GLY A 491 -8.75 12.32 0.95
N PHE A 492 -8.94 12.97 -0.20
CA PHE A 492 -7.92 13.79 -0.87
C PHE A 492 -8.51 15.15 -1.26
N LYS A 493 -8.07 16.20 -0.58
CA LYS A 493 -8.43 17.60 -0.83
C LYS A 493 -7.30 18.28 -1.61
N LEU A 494 -7.56 18.65 -2.87
CA LEU A 494 -6.54 18.92 -3.88
C LEU A 494 -6.44 20.41 -4.25
N GLY A 495 -6.72 21.30 -3.33
CA GLY A 495 -6.61 22.71 -3.60
C GLY A 495 -7.31 23.60 -2.60
N GLY A 496 -7.43 24.89 -2.96
CA GLY A 496 -8.12 25.90 -2.17
C GLY A 496 -8.07 27.29 -2.80
N SER A 497 -8.92 28.19 -2.32
CA SER A 497 -8.93 29.63 -2.64
C SER A 497 -9.05 29.98 -4.13
N GLY A 498 -9.45 29.07 -5.00
CA GLY A 498 -9.50 29.28 -6.45
C GLY A 498 -8.11 29.37 -7.11
N ILE A 499 -7.08 28.85 -6.47
CA ILE A 499 -5.70 28.88 -6.94
C ILE A 499 -5.37 27.57 -7.64
N GLY A 500 -4.81 27.67 -8.87
CA GLY A 500 -4.43 26.53 -9.69
C GLY A 500 -3.09 25.92 -9.31
N SER A 501 -3.07 24.61 -9.00
CA SER A 501 -1.85 23.80 -8.87
C SER A 501 -2.08 22.43 -9.52
N ALA A 502 -1.18 22.03 -10.43
CA ALA A 502 -1.38 20.85 -11.29
C ALA A 502 -0.94 19.55 -10.60
N HIS A 503 -1.54 19.21 -9.47
CA HIS A 503 -1.21 18.01 -8.70
C HIS A 503 -1.45 16.72 -9.49
N ILE A 504 -0.69 15.68 -9.18
CA ILE A 504 -0.72 14.39 -9.86
C ILE A 504 -1.11 13.30 -8.86
N LEU A 505 -2.23 12.62 -9.12
CA LEU A 505 -2.66 11.46 -8.34
C LEU A 505 -2.68 10.21 -9.21
N LYS A 506 -2.16 9.10 -8.68
CA LYS A 506 -2.11 7.84 -9.41
C LYS A 506 -2.29 6.63 -8.48
N ASN A 507 -3.14 5.67 -8.89
CA ASN A 507 -3.38 4.43 -8.15
C ASN A 507 -3.81 4.69 -6.70
N CYS A 508 -4.61 5.71 -6.43
CA CYS A 508 -5.06 6.05 -5.08
C CYS A 508 -6.45 5.49 -4.80
N LEU A 509 -6.69 5.14 -3.53
CA LEU A 509 -7.95 4.62 -3.04
C LEU A 509 -8.50 5.52 -1.92
N ALA A 510 -9.76 5.95 -2.03
CA ALA A 510 -10.47 6.67 -0.98
C ALA A 510 -11.77 5.94 -0.63
N PHE A 511 -11.98 5.59 0.65
CA PHE A 511 -13.23 4.93 1.04
C PHE A 511 -13.70 5.32 2.44
N GLU A 512 -15.01 5.31 2.62
CA GLU A 512 -15.66 5.60 3.91
C GLU A 512 -15.23 6.91 4.57
N ASN A 513 -14.76 7.90 3.81
CA ASN A 513 -14.50 9.23 4.35
C ASN A 513 -15.82 9.98 4.57
N LEU A 514 -15.84 10.90 5.54
CA LEU A 514 -17.05 11.63 5.93
C LEU A 514 -17.63 12.46 4.78
N HIS A 515 -16.76 13.06 3.97
CA HIS A 515 -17.15 13.83 2.79
C HIS A 515 -16.65 13.15 1.49
N CYS A 516 -16.01 13.91 0.58
CA CYS A 516 -15.60 13.39 -0.72
C CYS A 516 -14.42 12.41 -0.61
N GLY A 517 -14.36 11.43 -1.50
CA GLY A 517 -13.15 10.65 -1.69
C GLY A 517 -12.03 11.51 -2.25
N PHE A 518 -12.32 12.23 -3.35
CA PHE A 518 -11.41 13.17 -4.01
C PHE A 518 -12.15 14.48 -4.31
N THR A 519 -11.56 15.61 -3.94
CA THR A 519 -12.13 16.92 -4.26
C THR A 519 -11.09 17.91 -4.79
N ASP A 520 -11.44 18.64 -5.86
CA ASP A 520 -10.62 19.75 -6.36
C ASP A 520 -10.55 20.91 -5.38
N ASN A 521 -11.50 21.00 -4.46
CA ASN A 521 -11.63 22.07 -3.48
C ASN A 521 -11.36 23.49 -4.03
N ASN A 522 -12.02 23.84 -5.14
CA ASN A 522 -11.82 25.09 -5.90
C ASN A 522 -10.44 25.23 -6.59
N ASN A 523 -9.69 24.17 -6.83
CA ASN A 523 -8.52 24.21 -7.68
C ASN A 523 -8.96 24.15 -9.16
N PRO A 524 -8.81 25.24 -9.94
CA PRO A 524 -9.23 25.27 -11.33
C PRO A 524 -8.29 24.48 -12.25
N LYS A 525 -7.13 23.99 -11.74
CA LYS A 525 -6.06 23.42 -12.56
C LYS A 525 -5.47 22.19 -11.89
N LEU A 526 -6.20 21.06 -11.92
CA LEU A 526 -5.61 19.76 -11.57
C LEU A 526 -4.76 19.21 -12.73
N GLY A 527 -3.65 18.55 -12.41
CA GLY A 527 -2.79 17.91 -13.41
C GLY A 527 -3.40 16.60 -13.91
N SER A 528 -3.43 15.58 -13.05
CA SER A 528 -4.02 14.30 -13.40
C SER A 528 -4.54 13.52 -12.19
N LEU A 529 -5.64 12.79 -12.40
CA LEU A 529 -6.11 11.70 -11.56
C LEU A 529 -6.20 10.46 -12.46
N THR A 530 -5.36 9.45 -12.21
CA THR A 530 -5.32 8.23 -13.03
C THR A 530 -5.38 6.98 -12.16
N ASN A 531 -6.18 5.99 -12.55
CA ASN A 531 -6.38 4.73 -11.81
C ASN A 531 -6.81 4.96 -10.35
N CYS A 532 -7.63 5.97 -10.08
CA CYS A 532 -8.08 6.28 -8.72
C CYS A 532 -9.46 5.67 -8.47
N THR A 533 -9.62 5.08 -7.29
CA THR A 533 -10.86 4.42 -6.86
C THR A 533 -11.44 5.11 -5.64
N ALA A 534 -12.74 5.35 -5.65
CA ALA A 534 -13.46 5.91 -4.52
C ALA A 534 -14.69 5.06 -4.19
N VAL A 535 -14.83 4.66 -2.91
CA VAL A 535 -15.87 3.74 -2.45
C VAL A 535 -16.55 4.28 -1.21
N ASN A 536 -17.86 4.36 -1.22
CA ASN A 536 -18.69 4.69 -0.05
C ASN A 536 -18.24 5.93 0.73
N ASN A 537 -17.65 6.91 0.07
CA ASN A 537 -17.42 8.20 0.70
C ASN A 537 -18.76 8.94 0.82
N ASN A 538 -18.83 9.98 1.61
CA ASN A 538 -20.08 10.67 1.95
C ASN A 538 -20.82 9.98 3.11
N GLY A 539 -20.13 9.81 4.23
CA GLY A 539 -20.73 9.28 5.45
C GLY A 539 -22.06 9.95 5.75
N GLU A 540 -23.09 9.14 5.95
CA GLU A 540 -24.42 9.57 6.36
C GLU A 540 -25.19 10.53 5.42
N GLY A 541 -24.87 10.53 4.12
CA GLY A 541 -25.73 11.22 3.15
C GLY A 541 -25.60 12.76 3.13
N LYS A 542 -24.45 13.29 3.47
CA LYS A 542 -24.20 14.76 3.47
C LYS A 542 -24.09 15.38 2.07
N GLY A 543 -24.39 14.62 1.02
CA GLY A 543 -24.46 15.14 -0.36
C GLY A 543 -23.10 15.39 -1.00
N LYS A 544 -22.04 14.80 -0.48
CA LYS A 544 -20.67 14.91 -1.02
C LYS A 544 -20.33 13.66 -1.83
N PRO A 545 -19.98 13.77 -3.11
CA PRO A 545 -19.73 12.59 -3.96
C PRO A 545 -18.35 11.98 -3.73
N ASN A 546 -18.16 10.75 -4.20
CA ASN A 546 -16.83 10.11 -4.23
C ASN A 546 -15.79 10.98 -4.94
N PHE A 547 -16.17 11.59 -6.06
CA PHE A 547 -15.33 12.54 -6.81
C PHE A 547 -16.04 13.89 -6.96
N SER A 548 -15.40 14.97 -6.53
CA SER A 548 -15.89 16.35 -6.64
C SER A 548 -14.86 17.22 -7.34
N CYS A 549 -14.59 16.96 -8.62
CA CYS A 549 -13.57 17.66 -9.42
C CYS A 549 -14.16 18.59 -10.49
N TYR A 550 -15.40 19.06 -10.31
CA TYR A 550 -16.14 19.84 -11.30
C TYR A 550 -15.68 21.31 -11.42
N ARG A 551 -14.98 21.82 -10.44
CA ARG A 551 -14.43 23.19 -10.43
C ARG A 551 -13.09 23.28 -11.15
N CYS A 552 -12.46 22.12 -11.45
CA CYS A 552 -11.33 22.06 -12.35
C CYS A 552 -11.81 22.37 -13.77
N THR A 553 -11.35 23.49 -14.32
CA THR A 553 -11.73 23.98 -15.64
C THR A 553 -10.59 23.90 -16.66
N ASP A 554 -9.42 23.44 -16.26
CA ASP A 554 -8.26 23.27 -17.14
C ASP A 554 -8.55 22.16 -18.16
N PRO A 555 -8.54 22.48 -19.48
CA PRO A 555 -8.75 21.46 -20.51
C PRO A 555 -7.57 20.47 -20.61
N GLY A 556 -6.42 20.78 -20.03
CA GLY A 556 -5.25 19.90 -19.98
C GLY A 556 -5.28 18.91 -18.80
N ALA A 557 -6.25 19.01 -17.90
CA ALA A 557 -6.39 18.07 -16.79
C ALA A 557 -6.78 16.67 -17.30
N ILE A 558 -6.08 15.65 -16.82
CA ILE A 558 -6.26 14.25 -17.23
C ILE A 558 -7.04 13.50 -16.14
N PHE A 559 -8.13 12.85 -16.51
CA PHE A 559 -8.93 12.01 -15.63
C PHE A 559 -9.18 10.68 -16.36
N GLU A 560 -8.45 9.64 -15.98
CA GLU A 560 -8.47 8.35 -16.66
C GLU A 560 -8.59 7.19 -15.68
N ASN A 561 -9.35 6.15 -16.04
CA ASN A 561 -9.53 4.93 -15.26
C ASN A 561 -9.97 5.21 -13.82
N MET A 562 -10.98 6.07 -13.66
CA MET A 562 -11.54 6.45 -12.38
C MET A 562 -12.66 5.49 -11.99
N MET A 563 -12.71 5.02 -10.73
CA MET A 563 -13.79 4.16 -10.26
C MET A 563 -14.53 4.77 -9.06
N SER A 564 -15.85 4.87 -9.18
CA SER A 564 -16.74 5.32 -8.11
C SER A 564 -17.77 4.24 -7.80
N TYR A 565 -17.86 3.82 -6.54
CA TYR A 565 -18.77 2.75 -6.10
C TYR A 565 -19.45 3.10 -4.78
N TYR A 566 -20.73 2.69 -4.65
CA TYR A 566 -21.50 2.76 -3.42
C TYR A 566 -22.24 1.43 -3.18
N ASP A 567 -22.27 0.97 -1.90
CA ASP A 567 -22.77 -0.35 -1.51
C ASP A 567 -24.26 -0.59 -1.73
N ASP A 568 -25.07 0.45 -1.88
CA ASP A 568 -26.50 0.32 -2.16
C ASP A 568 -26.82 -0.36 -3.50
N SER A 569 -25.89 -1.20 -3.97
CA SER A 569 -25.92 -1.97 -5.20
C SER A 569 -26.23 -1.13 -6.44
N VAL A 570 -26.14 0.14 -6.31
CA VAL A 570 -26.35 1.06 -7.39
C VAL A 570 -24.99 1.57 -7.82
N PHE A 571 -24.40 0.85 -8.74
CA PHE A 571 -23.46 1.45 -9.66
C PHE A 571 -24.08 2.77 -10.13
N MET A 572 -23.58 3.90 -9.66
CA MET A 572 -24.17 5.17 -10.03
C MET A 572 -23.85 5.42 -11.50
N SER A 573 -24.87 5.30 -12.36
CA SER A 573 -24.74 5.68 -13.74
C SER A 573 -24.26 7.14 -13.84
N ASP A 574 -23.55 7.48 -14.89
CA ASP A 574 -23.13 8.84 -15.24
C ASP A 574 -24.24 9.88 -15.05
N ALA A 575 -25.50 9.52 -15.33
CA ALA A 575 -26.64 10.40 -15.17
C ALA A 575 -26.95 10.70 -13.70
N LYS A 576 -26.72 9.77 -12.80
CA LYS A 576 -26.94 9.95 -11.36
C LYS A 576 -25.74 10.68 -10.72
N LEU A 577 -24.57 10.47 -11.23
CA LEU A 577 -23.35 11.19 -10.85
C LEU A 577 -23.33 12.62 -11.37
N LYS A 578 -23.98 12.88 -12.49
CA LYS A 578 -24.14 14.21 -13.12
C LYS A 578 -25.39 14.96 -12.69
N GLY A 579 -26.37 14.28 -12.09
CA GLY A 579 -27.65 14.86 -11.68
C GLY A 579 -27.63 15.30 -10.22
N GLY A 580 -28.00 16.49 -9.98
CA GLY A 580 -28.01 17.05 -8.62
C GLY A 580 -26.62 17.42 -8.17
N ALA A 581 -26.27 17.69 -7.02
CA ALA A 581 -24.92 18.04 -6.56
C ALA A 581 -23.80 17.04 -6.98
N SER A 582 -24.12 16.11 -7.82
CA SER A 582 -23.26 15.08 -8.33
C SER A 582 -22.28 15.65 -9.34
N ASN A 583 -21.17 15.92 -8.85
CA ASN A 583 -20.06 16.46 -9.58
C ASN A 583 -18.99 15.39 -9.81
N ASP A 584 -19.37 14.14 -9.71
CA ASP A 584 -18.57 13.03 -10.21
C ASP A 584 -18.53 13.07 -11.74
N LYS A 585 -18.03 14.20 -12.28
CA LYS A 585 -17.88 14.45 -13.71
C LYS A 585 -17.10 13.32 -14.41
N TYR A 586 -16.39 12.55 -13.62
CA TYR A 586 -15.46 11.51 -14.07
C TYR A 586 -15.78 10.11 -13.54
N ALA A 587 -16.78 9.97 -12.75
CA ALA A 587 -17.27 8.65 -12.37
C ALA A 587 -18.16 8.15 -13.49
N GLY A 588 -17.75 7.17 -14.23
CA GLY A 588 -18.63 6.55 -15.18
C GLY A 588 -18.07 6.25 -16.55
N THR A 589 -16.88 5.79 -16.62
CA THR A 589 -16.48 4.94 -17.72
C THR A 589 -16.16 3.56 -17.15
N TYR A 590 -17.24 2.85 -16.81
CA TYR A 590 -17.11 1.45 -16.38
C TYR A 590 -17.80 0.59 -17.40
N GLU A 591 -17.03 -0.04 -18.17
CA GLU A 591 -17.39 -1.27 -18.85
C GLU A 591 -16.71 -2.46 -18.18
#